data_1a9cbb3e9d14367aa19465cf2ce54f4d
#
_entry.id   1a9cbb3e9d14367aa19465cf2ce54f4d
#
_cell.length_a   1.000
_cell.length_b   1.000
_cell.length_c   1.000
_cell.angle_alpha   90.00
_cell.angle_beta   90.00
_cell.angle_gamma   90.00
#
_symmetry.space_group_name_H-M   'P 1'
#
loop_
_entity.id
_entity.type
_entity.pdbx_description
1 polymer ?
#
loop_
_entity_poly.entity_id
_entity_poly.type
_entity_poly.pdbx_seq_one_letter_code
_entity_poly.pdbx_strand_id
1 'polypeptide(L)'
;MNLDMTITAKQQISFNESDVVQERRNKPLGSAVQTALACYFSDLDGHTAGDLYDMVLSEVERPLFEAVMNYVRGNQSKAAKILGINRSTLRKKLDHYKLTQ
;
A
#
# COMPACT_ATOMS: atom_id res chain seq x y z
N MET A 1 -17.46 25.69 8.72
CA MET A 1 -17.32 25.46 8.22
C MET A 1 -17.13 25.15 7.90
N ASN A 2 -17.27 25.02 8.14
CA ASN A 2 -17.14 24.54 7.68
C ASN A 2 -16.70 23.98 7.45
N LEU A 3 -16.67 23.69 7.73
CA LEU A 3 -16.32 23.14 7.38
C LEU A 3 -15.91 22.67 7.23
N ASP A 4 -15.99 22.63 7.41
CA ASP A 4 -15.70 22.12 7.11
C ASP A 4 -15.42 21.56 7.17
N MET A 5 -15.69 21.55 7.45
CA MET A 5 -15.56 20.98 7.36
C MET A 5 -15.40 20.40 7.06
N THR A 6 -15.75 20.37 7.17
CA THR A 6 -15.82 19.79 6.75
C THR A 6 -15.80 19.12 6.56
N ILE A 7 -16.11 19.11 6.65
CA ILE A 7 -16.34 18.37 6.53
C ILE A 7 -16.44 17.93 6.53
N THR A 8 -16.80 17.80 6.59
CA THR A 8 -17.17 17.22 6.59
C THR A 8 -17.55 16.85 6.48
N ALA A 9 -18.10 16.98 6.43
CA ALA A 9 -18.68 16.45 6.37
C ALA A 9 -18.95 16.12 5.84
N LYS A 10 -18.98 16.50 5.40
CA LYS A 10 -19.57 15.80 5.01
C LYS A 10 -19.85 15.05 5.52
N GLN A 11 -20.20 15.28 6.25
CA GLN A 11 -20.44 14.53 6.75
C GLN A 11 -21.47 13.90 7.42
N GLN A 12 -22.57 14.11 7.75
CA GLN A 12 -23.51 13.44 8.33
C GLN A 12 -24.05 12.45 7.57
N ILE A 13 -23.31 11.86 6.92
CA ILE A 13 -23.61 10.79 6.08
C ILE A 13 -23.62 9.56 6.85
N SER A 14 -24.61 8.79 6.69
CA SER A 14 -24.66 7.47 7.26
C SER A 14 -23.99 6.57 6.30
N PHE A 15 -22.97 5.91 6.70
CA PHE A 15 -22.40 4.88 5.86
C PHE A 15 -22.10 3.67 6.70
N ASN A 16 -22.09 2.49 6.08
CA ASN A 16 -21.88 1.27 6.82
C ASN A 16 -20.39 1.05 7.02
N GLU A 17 -20.09 0.09 7.86
CA GLU A 17 -18.72 -0.21 8.22
C GLU A 17 -17.86 -0.64 7.03
N SER A 18 -18.46 -1.34 6.09
CA SER A 18 -17.75 -1.78 4.90
C SER A 18 -17.27 -0.63 4.05
N ASP A 19 -18.08 0.41 3.91
CA ASP A 19 -17.71 1.59 3.13
C ASP A 19 -16.55 2.31 3.77
N VAL A 20 -16.54 2.42 5.09
CA VAL A 20 -15.46 3.09 5.80
C VAL A 20 -14.16 2.31 5.63
N VAL A 21 -14.23 1.01 5.76
CA VAL A 21 -13.05 0.16 5.60
C VAL A 21 -12.50 0.27 4.19
N GLN A 22 -13.38 0.29 3.19
CA GLN A 22 -12.97 0.39 1.81
C GLN A 22 -12.23 1.70 1.54
N GLU A 23 -12.74 2.82 2.08
CA GLU A 23 -12.10 4.10 1.96
C GLU A 23 -10.70 4.07 2.55
N ARG A 24 -10.55 3.49 3.73
CA ARG A 24 -9.27 3.43 4.40
C ARG A 24 -8.27 2.57 3.66
N ARG A 25 -8.76 1.51 3.00
CA ARG A 25 -7.87 0.59 2.33
C ARG A 25 -7.37 1.10 1.01
N ASN A 26 -8.23 1.77 0.25
CA ASN A 26 -7.90 2.09 -1.13
C ASN A 26 -7.43 3.51 -1.34
N LYS A 27 -8.18 4.46 -0.85
CA LYS A 27 -7.89 5.87 -1.13
C LYS A 27 -6.61 6.38 -0.51
N PRO A 28 -6.34 6.10 0.78
CA PRO A 28 -5.10 6.61 1.37
C PRO A 28 -3.85 6.07 0.68
N LEU A 29 -3.85 4.80 0.33
CA LEU A 29 -2.70 4.22 -0.33
C LEU A 29 -2.54 4.77 -1.74
N GLY A 30 -3.63 4.84 -2.49
CA GLY A 30 -3.59 5.41 -3.83
C GLY A 30 -3.11 6.85 -3.83
N SER A 31 -3.60 7.65 -2.89
CA SER A 31 -3.17 9.03 -2.76
C SER A 31 -1.70 9.13 -2.44
N ALA A 32 -1.20 8.27 -1.55
CA ALA A 32 0.21 8.27 -1.20
C ALA A 32 1.07 7.93 -2.41
N VAL A 33 0.65 6.96 -3.22
CA VAL A 33 1.37 6.59 -4.43
C VAL A 33 1.37 7.75 -5.42
N GLN A 34 0.22 8.39 -5.61
CA GLN A 34 0.13 9.53 -6.52
C GLN A 34 1.06 10.66 -6.11
N THR A 35 1.07 10.98 -4.82
CA THR A 35 1.93 12.05 -4.30
C THR A 35 3.40 11.69 -4.50
N ALA A 36 3.76 10.46 -4.17
CA ALA A 36 5.13 10.01 -4.32
C ALA A 36 5.58 10.05 -5.78
N LEU A 37 4.71 9.64 -6.70
CA LEU A 37 5.03 9.67 -8.11
C LEU A 37 5.17 11.10 -8.65
N ALA A 38 4.30 12.00 -8.18
CA ALA A 38 4.40 13.40 -8.59
C ALA A 38 5.74 13.98 -8.17
N CYS A 39 6.19 13.67 -6.97
CA CYS A 39 7.51 14.11 -6.50
C CYS A 39 8.64 13.50 -7.33
N TYR A 40 8.51 12.20 -7.64
CA TYR A 40 9.50 11.51 -8.43
C TYR A 40 9.67 12.17 -9.81
N PHE A 41 8.53 12.42 -10.50
CA PHE A 41 8.59 13.03 -11.82
C PHE A 41 9.11 14.46 -11.77
N SER A 42 8.78 15.20 -10.73
CA SER A 42 9.27 16.54 -10.55
C SER A 42 10.80 16.53 -10.34
N ASP A 43 11.28 15.57 -9.57
CA ASP A 43 12.72 15.49 -9.26
C ASP A 43 13.56 14.98 -10.41
N LEU A 44 12.93 14.39 -11.44
CA LEU A 44 13.68 13.96 -12.60
C LEU A 44 14.34 15.13 -13.33
N ASP A 45 13.66 16.29 -13.32
CA ASP A 45 14.21 17.51 -13.90
C ASP A 45 14.74 17.29 -15.31
N GLY A 46 13.92 16.67 -16.15
CA GLY A 46 14.29 16.45 -17.54
C GLY A 46 15.00 15.14 -17.81
N HIS A 47 15.40 14.42 -16.79
CA HIS A 47 16.03 13.11 -16.97
C HIS A 47 14.96 12.07 -17.34
N THR A 48 15.37 11.06 -18.07
CA THR A 48 14.47 10.02 -18.50
C THR A 48 14.16 9.08 -17.34
N ALA A 49 12.87 8.81 -17.12
CA ALA A 49 12.49 7.81 -16.14
C ALA A 49 12.78 6.42 -16.71
N GLY A 50 13.20 5.49 -15.86
CA GLY A 50 13.45 4.14 -16.27
C GLY A 50 13.13 3.18 -15.15
N ASP A 51 12.74 1.97 -15.50
CA ASP A 51 12.43 0.92 -14.53
C ASP A 51 11.43 1.36 -13.47
N LEU A 52 10.52 2.24 -13.85
CA LEU A 52 9.56 2.81 -12.91
C LEU A 52 8.67 1.75 -12.29
N TYR A 53 8.21 0.79 -13.09
CA TYR A 53 7.34 -0.26 -12.58
C TYR A 53 8.02 -1.04 -11.46
N ASP A 54 9.25 -1.46 -11.69
CA ASP A 54 9.99 -2.24 -10.68
C ASP A 54 10.28 -1.41 -9.44
N MET A 55 10.60 -0.14 -9.63
CA MET A 55 10.88 0.74 -8.51
C MET A 55 9.63 0.91 -7.64
N VAL A 56 8.49 1.22 -8.25
CA VAL A 56 7.25 1.40 -7.50
C VAL A 56 6.84 0.10 -6.83
N LEU A 57 6.93 -1.00 -7.55
CA LEU A 57 6.55 -2.29 -7.01
C LEU A 57 7.38 -2.65 -5.78
N SER A 58 8.70 -2.42 -5.85
CA SER A 58 9.57 -2.71 -4.71
C SER A 58 9.27 -1.83 -3.52
N GLU A 59 9.01 -0.55 -3.78
CA GLU A 59 8.71 0.41 -2.72
C GLU A 59 7.42 0.08 -1.99
N VAL A 60 6.47 -0.54 -2.68
CA VAL A 60 5.19 -0.91 -2.08
C VAL A 60 5.27 -2.31 -1.49
N GLU A 61 5.87 -3.25 -2.22
CA GLU A 61 5.90 -4.65 -1.79
C GLU A 61 6.71 -4.87 -0.52
N ARG A 62 7.86 -4.23 -0.41
CA ARG A 62 8.70 -4.44 0.76
C ARG A 62 7.97 -4.11 2.07
N PRO A 63 7.42 -2.90 2.24
CA PRO A 63 6.70 -2.62 3.49
C PRO A 63 5.44 -3.45 3.63
N LEU A 64 4.79 -3.82 2.51
CA LEU A 64 3.61 -4.66 2.57
C LEU A 64 3.94 -6.02 3.19
N PHE A 65 4.98 -6.68 2.68
CA PHE A 65 5.35 -7.98 3.20
C PHE A 65 5.89 -7.90 4.62
N GLU A 66 6.65 -6.85 4.93
CA GLU A 66 7.12 -6.65 6.31
C GLU A 66 5.94 -6.52 7.27
N ALA A 67 4.96 -5.70 6.90
CA ALA A 67 3.81 -5.47 7.78
C ALA A 67 3.02 -6.74 7.99
N VAL A 68 2.76 -7.50 6.92
CA VAL A 68 1.99 -8.72 7.04
C VAL A 68 2.74 -9.78 7.85
N MET A 69 4.04 -9.94 7.59
CA MET A 69 4.82 -10.93 8.34
C MET A 69 4.90 -10.58 9.83
N ASN A 70 5.00 -9.31 10.15
CA ASN A 70 4.97 -8.87 11.55
C ASN A 70 3.60 -9.17 12.17
N TYR A 71 2.54 -8.89 11.43
CA TYR A 71 1.19 -9.11 11.92
C TYR A 71 0.93 -10.58 12.25
N VAL A 72 1.43 -11.48 11.40
CA VAL A 72 1.23 -12.93 11.58
C VAL A 72 2.38 -13.59 12.35
N ARG A 73 3.34 -12.80 12.82
CA ARG A 73 4.48 -13.27 13.60
C ARG A 73 5.24 -14.40 12.92
N GLY A 74 5.50 -14.20 11.65
CA GLY A 74 6.31 -15.13 10.87
C GLY A 74 5.55 -16.32 10.29
N ASN A 75 4.26 -16.41 10.50
CA ASN A 75 3.46 -17.53 9.98
C ASN A 75 3.18 -17.33 8.51
N GLN A 76 3.97 -17.97 7.65
CA GLN A 76 3.87 -17.79 6.20
C GLN A 76 2.53 -18.26 5.64
N SER A 77 1.95 -19.31 6.18
CA SER A 77 0.66 -19.79 5.71
C SER A 77 -0.44 -18.76 5.94
N LYS A 78 -0.44 -18.13 7.12
CA LYS A 78 -1.39 -17.07 7.40
C LYS A 78 -1.13 -15.84 6.53
N ALA A 79 0.13 -15.51 6.35
CA ALA A 79 0.49 -14.36 5.52
C ALA A 79 0.01 -14.53 4.10
N ALA A 80 0.24 -15.69 3.51
CA ALA A 80 -0.20 -15.96 2.14
C ALA A 80 -1.71 -15.84 2.03
N LYS A 81 -2.43 -16.31 3.03
CA LYS A 81 -3.87 -16.23 3.05
C LYS A 81 -4.37 -14.80 3.12
N ILE A 82 -3.78 -14.00 4.01
CA ILE A 82 -4.14 -12.59 4.13
C ILE A 82 -3.86 -11.84 2.85
N LEU A 83 -2.70 -12.11 2.24
CA LEU A 83 -2.30 -11.44 1.00
C LEU A 83 -3.08 -11.94 -0.20
N GLY A 84 -3.67 -13.12 -0.11
CA GLY A 84 -4.38 -13.70 -1.24
C GLY A 84 -3.46 -14.23 -2.32
N ILE A 85 -2.26 -14.66 -1.95
CA ILE A 85 -1.29 -15.20 -2.90
C ILE A 85 -0.88 -16.59 -2.48
N ASN A 86 -0.26 -17.30 -3.41
CA ASN A 86 0.24 -18.63 -3.17
C ASN A 86 1.44 -18.57 -2.22
N ARG A 87 1.57 -19.57 -1.35
CA ARG A 87 2.65 -19.61 -0.39
C ARG A 87 4.03 -19.62 -1.06
N SER A 88 4.16 -20.34 -2.16
CA SER A 88 5.44 -20.37 -2.87
C SER A 88 5.79 -19.01 -3.46
N THR A 89 4.77 -18.27 -3.93
CA THR A 89 4.98 -16.91 -4.40
C THR A 89 5.43 -16.01 -3.26
N LEU A 90 4.79 -16.17 -2.10
CA LEU A 90 5.17 -15.39 -0.92
C LEU A 90 6.64 -15.66 -0.56
N ARG A 91 7.05 -16.92 -0.54
CA ARG A 91 8.42 -17.27 -0.19
C ARG A 91 9.42 -16.64 -1.15
N LYS A 92 9.11 -16.65 -2.43
CA LYS A 92 9.98 -16.01 -3.41
C LYS A 92 10.11 -14.52 -3.17
N LYS A 93 8.99 -13.86 -2.83
CA LYS A 93 9.01 -12.43 -2.54
C LYS A 93 9.79 -12.14 -1.26
N LEU A 94 9.60 -12.95 -0.24
CA LEU A 94 10.35 -12.77 1.01
C LEU A 94 11.85 -12.91 0.78
N ASP A 95 12.25 -13.89 -0.03
CA ASP A 95 13.64 -14.07 -0.39
C ASP A 95 14.17 -12.87 -1.16
N HIS A 96 13.39 -12.41 -2.12
CA HIS A 96 13.78 -11.29 -2.97
C HIS A 96 14.06 -10.04 -2.15
N TYR A 97 13.23 -9.79 -1.14
CA TYR A 97 13.39 -8.61 -0.28
C TYR A 97 14.20 -8.90 0.97
N LYS A 98 14.72 -10.12 1.09
CA LYS A 98 15.53 -10.55 2.24
C LYS A 98 14.79 -10.40 3.56
N LEU A 99 13.54 -10.81 3.52
CA LEU A 99 12.66 -10.77 4.70
C LEU A 99 12.44 -12.14 5.31
N THR A 100 13.07 -13.17 4.79
CA THR A 100 12.99 -14.51 5.38
C THR A 100 13.86 -14.58 6.63
N GLN A 101 13.45 -15.44 7.53
CA GLN A 101 14.17 -15.60 8.77
C GLN A 101 14.92 -16.89 8.82
#